data_26d754de48af19a0726582b2e37a5da9
#
_entry.id   26d754de48af19a0726582b2e37a5da9
#
_cell.length_a   1.000
_cell.length_b   1.000
_cell.length_c   1.000
_cell.angle_alpha   90.00
_cell.angle_beta   90.00
_cell.angle_gamma   90.00
#
_symmetry.space_group_name_H-M   'P 1'
#
loop_
_entity.id
_entity.type
_entity.pdbx_description
1 polymer ?
#
loop_
_entity_poly.entity_id
_entity_poly.type
_entity_poly.pdbx_seq_one_letter_code
_entity_poly.pdbx_strand_id
1 'polypeptide(L)'
;MRRLLVFLGLMLCALALSAADISGTWSASVVLDAGSGTATFVLKQDGDKLSGSYSGALGEAKVTGSVKGDEAEWSFESEDAGKVVYKGKLDGAAKIKGTVEYGQLGKGSFTAEKTK
;
A
#
# COMPACT_ATOMS: atom_id res chain seq x y z
N MET A 1 -29.77 -30.79 4.95
CA MET A 1 -29.52 -30.36 3.59
C MET A 1 -29.53 -28.90 3.45
N ARG A 2 -30.57 -28.25 3.87
CA ARG A 2 -30.61 -26.81 3.79
C ARG A 2 -29.50 -26.15 4.57
N ARG A 3 -29.03 -26.78 5.61
CA ARG A 3 -27.93 -26.24 6.42
C ARG A 3 -26.64 -26.10 5.65
N LEU A 4 -26.45 -26.97 4.69
CA LEU A 4 -25.25 -26.88 3.86
C LEU A 4 -25.17 -25.57 3.09
N LEU A 5 -26.31 -25.13 2.60
CA LEU A 5 -26.36 -23.88 1.85
C LEU A 5 -26.00 -22.71 2.74
N VAL A 6 -26.48 -22.72 3.96
CA VAL A 6 -26.17 -21.65 4.90
C VAL A 6 -24.67 -21.63 5.19
N PHE A 7 -24.10 -22.78 5.34
CA PHE A 7 -22.68 -22.91 5.55
C PHE A 7 -21.89 -22.23 4.43
N LEU A 8 -22.26 -22.55 3.21
CA LEU A 8 -21.62 -21.99 2.05
C LEU A 8 -21.66 -20.48 2.05
N GLY A 9 -22.79 -19.93 2.40
CA GLY A 9 -22.94 -18.50 2.47
C GLY A 9 -21.97 -17.86 3.45
N LEU A 10 -21.80 -18.49 4.58
CA LEU A 10 -20.89 -17.99 5.59
C LEU A 10 -19.46 -17.98 5.09
N MET A 11 -19.06 -19.00 4.40
CA MET A 11 -17.72 -19.05 3.86
C MET A 11 -17.46 -17.94 2.86
N LEU A 12 -18.43 -17.66 2.02
CA LEU A 12 -18.31 -16.57 1.07
C LEU A 12 -18.15 -15.24 1.78
N CYS A 13 -18.88 -15.03 2.83
CA CYS A 13 -18.75 -13.80 3.60
C CYS A 13 -17.37 -13.66 4.19
N ALA A 14 -16.82 -14.76 4.70
CA ALA A 14 -15.48 -14.73 5.27
C ALA A 14 -14.44 -14.33 4.21
N LEU A 15 -14.58 -14.85 3.00
CA LEU A 15 -13.68 -14.50 1.93
C LEU A 15 -13.80 -13.02 1.55
N ALA A 16 -15.02 -12.50 1.58
CA ALA A 16 -15.25 -11.11 1.23
C ALA A 16 -14.62 -10.17 2.23
N LEU A 17 -14.35 -10.63 3.45
CA LEU A 17 -13.73 -9.79 4.47
C LEU A 17 -12.21 -9.86 4.47
N SER A 18 -11.62 -10.61 3.57
CA SER A 18 -10.18 -10.72 3.55
C SER A 18 -9.50 -9.44 3.12
N ALA A 19 -8.77 -9.11 2.35
CA ALA A 19 -8.11 -7.84 2.12
C ALA A 19 -8.87 -6.99 1.12
N ALA A 20 -8.86 -5.70 1.31
CA ALA A 20 -9.37 -4.76 0.33
C ALA A 20 -8.46 -4.78 -0.90
N ASP A 21 -9.03 -4.44 -2.06
CA ASP A 21 -8.25 -4.38 -3.28
C ASP A 21 -7.77 -2.96 -3.49
N ILE A 22 -6.46 -2.76 -3.38
CA ILE A 22 -5.87 -1.45 -3.57
C ILE A 22 -5.10 -1.33 -4.88
N SER A 23 -5.40 -2.20 -5.84
CA SER A 23 -4.80 -2.07 -7.18
C SER A 23 -5.16 -0.74 -7.80
N GLY A 24 -4.20 -0.09 -8.43
CA GLY A 24 -4.43 1.17 -9.10
C GLY A 24 -3.25 2.10 -8.99
N THR A 25 -3.47 3.36 -9.38
CA THR A 25 -2.45 4.39 -9.29
C THR A 25 -2.73 5.27 -8.08
N TRP A 26 -1.69 5.51 -7.30
CA TRP A 26 -1.78 6.26 -6.05
C TRP A 26 -0.81 7.43 -6.07
N SER A 27 -1.24 8.56 -5.58
CA SER A 27 -0.39 9.73 -5.39
C SER A 27 -0.18 9.92 -3.90
N ALA A 28 1.07 9.91 -3.47
CA ALA A 28 1.42 10.03 -2.08
C ALA A 28 2.07 11.37 -1.80
N SER A 29 1.60 12.02 -0.73
CA SER A 29 2.24 13.21 -0.19
C SER A 29 3.08 12.76 0.99
N VAL A 30 4.37 13.05 0.96
CA VAL A 30 5.34 12.55 1.92
C VAL A 30 5.96 13.72 2.66
N VAL A 31 6.00 13.62 3.99
CA VAL A 31 6.65 14.64 4.83
C VAL A 31 7.72 13.95 5.64
N LEU A 32 8.96 14.33 5.40
CA LEU A 32 10.13 13.81 6.11
C LEU A 32 10.75 14.94 6.92
N ASP A 33 11.64 14.59 7.82
CA ASP A 33 12.42 15.61 8.55
C ASP A 33 13.22 16.47 7.59
N ALA A 34 13.70 15.88 6.52
CA ALA A 34 14.53 16.58 5.54
C ALA A 34 13.71 17.44 4.56
N GLY A 35 12.39 17.28 4.54
CA GLY A 35 11.56 18.03 3.61
C GLY A 35 10.37 17.21 3.14
N SER A 36 9.57 17.79 2.26
CA SER A 36 8.36 17.15 1.76
C SER A 36 8.44 16.93 0.26
N GLY A 37 7.60 16.03 -0.25
CA GLY A 37 7.56 15.74 -1.67
C GLY A 37 6.38 14.85 -2.00
N THR A 38 6.32 14.45 -3.27
CA THR A 38 5.26 13.56 -3.73
C THR A 38 5.88 12.34 -4.38
N ALA A 39 5.11 11.24 -4.37
CA ALA A 39 5.52 10.00 -5.01
C ALA A 39 4.30 9.40 -5.69
N THR A 40 4.53 8.69 -6.79
CA THR A 40 3.46 8.00 -7.49
C THR A 40 3.73 6.51 -7.43
N PHE A 41 2.72 5.77 -7.02
CA PHE A 41 2.80 4.30 -6.97
C PHE A 41 1.74 3.72 -7.88
N VAL A 42 2.15 2.78 -8.71
CA VAL A 42 1.21 1.95 -9.44
C VAL A 42 1.25 0.60 -8.76
N LEU A 43 0.15 0.23 -8.11
CA LEU A 43 0.11 -0.98 -7.30
C LEU A 43 -0.79 -2.02 -7.94
N LYS A 44 -0.38 -3.26 -7.83
CA LYS A 44 -1.16 -4.41 -8.26
C LYS A 44 -1.23 -5.37 -7.10
N GLN A 45 -2.43 -5.79 -6.75
CA GLN A 45 -2.65 -6.70 -5.65
C GLN A 45 -3.05 -8.07 -6.16
N ASP A 46 -2.42 -9.10 -5.62
CA ASP A 46 -2.71 -10.48 -5.93
C ASP A 46 -2.87 -11.21 -4.59
N GLY A 47 -4.12 -11.38 -4.17
CA GLY A 47 -4.38 -11.89 -2.84
C GLY A 47 -3.96 -10.89 -1.80
N ASP A 48 -3.00 -11.25 -0.96
CA ASP A 48 -2.46 -10.33 0.03
C ASP A 48 -1.09 -9.78 -0.36
N LYS A 49 -0.65 -10.01 -1.59
CA LYS A 49 0.66 -9.54 -2.05
C LYS A 49 0.51 -8.32 -2.96
N LEU A 50 1.45 -7.40 -2.80
CA LEU A 50 1.52 -6.21 -3.63
C LEU A 50 2.75 -6.22 -4.49
N SER A 51 2.61 -5.72 -5.70
CA SER A 51 3.71 -5.46 -6.60
C SER A 51 3.40 -4.21 -7.39
N GLY A 52 4.40 -3.63 -8.02
CA GLY A 52 4.16 -2.44 -8.81
C GLY A 52 5.39 -1.62 -9.02
N SER A 53 5.19 -0.32 -9.15
CA SER A 53 6.28 0.60 -9.43
C SER A 53 6.16 1.89 -8.63
N TYR A 54 7.29 2.50 -8.40
CA TYR A 54 7.43 3.79 -7.77
C TYR A 54 8.01 4.77 -8.78
N SER A 55 7.54 6.00 -8.72
CA SER A 55 8.10 7.10 -9.50
C SER A 55 8.07 8.36 -8.63
N GLY A 56 9.19 9.05 -8.55
CA GLY A 56 9.27 10.25 -7.72
C GLY A 56 10.67 10.82 -7.70
N ALA A 57 10.98 11.55 -6.64
CA ALA A 57 12.25 12.27 -6.52
C ALA A 57 13.46 11.35 -6.57
N LEU A 58 13.31 10.11 -6.14
CA LEU A 58 14.41 9.14 -6.16
C LEU A 58 14.51 8.36 -7.47
N GLY A 59 13.71 8.72 -8.48
CA GLY A 59 13.71 8.02 -9.76
C GLY A 59 12.58 7.02 -9.84
N GLU A 60 12.86 5.86 -10.39
CA GLU A 60 11.87 4.79 -10.54
C GLU A 60 12.40 3.51 -9.94
N ALA A 61 11.49 2.71 -9.40
CA ALA A 61 11.88 1.46 -8.76
C ALA A 61 10.71 0.49 -8.76
N LYS A 62 11.01 -0.79 -8.59
CA LYS A 62 10.00 -1.82 -8.43
C LYS A 62 9.58 -1.88 -6.97
N VAL A 63 8.29 -2.08 -6.74
CA VAL A 63 7.69 -2.09 -5.41
C VAL A 63 7.16 -3.48 -5.12
N THR A 64 7.39 -3.95 -3.90
CA THR A 64 6.78 -5.17 -3.40
C THR A 64 6.24 -4.92 -2.01
N GLY A 65 5.21 -5.68 -1.62
CA GLY A 65 4.63 -5.52 -0.31
C GLY A 65 3.48 -6.47 -0.05
N SER A 66 2.65 -6.10 0.91
CA SER A 66 1.52 -6.94 1.31
C SER A 66 0.38 -6.08 1.85
N VAL A 67 -0.83 -6.68 1.85
CA VAL A 67 -2.03 -6.09 2.42
C VAL A 67 -2.66 -7.11 3.34
N LYS A 68 -3.02 -6.68 4.54
CA LYS A 68 -3.75 -7.53 5.49
C LYS A 68 -4.87 -6.70 6.12
N GLY A 69 -6.11 -7.09 5.82
CA GLY A 69 -7.24 -6.31 6.30
C GLY A 69 -7.18 -4.90 5.75
N ASP A 70 -7.10 -3.92 6.64
CA ASP A 70 -7.00 -2.52 6.25
C ASP A 70 -5.58 -1.97 6.36
N GLU A 71 -4.58 -2.84 6.55
CA GLU A 71 -3.19 -2.41 6.64
C GLU A 71 -2.43 -2.79 5.39
N ALA A 72 -1.62 -1.87 4.92
CA ALA A 72 -0.82 -2.07 3.72
C ALA A 72 0.63 -1.68 4.00
N GLU A 73 1.54 -2.44 3.41
CA GLU A 73 2.96 -2.18 3.57
C GLU A 73 3.63 -2.47 2.23
N TRP A 74 4.49 -1.55 1.78
CA TRP A 74 5.26 -1.81 0.58
C TRP A 74 6.61 -1.14 0.69
N SER A 75 7.56 -1.63 -0.11
CA SER A 75 8.91 -1.13 -0.06
C SER A 75 9.57 -1.20 -1.43
N PHE A 76 10.60 -0.40 -1.58
CA PHE A 76 11.45 -0.43 -2.76
C PHE A 76 12.86 -0.03 -2.35
N GLU A 77 13.81 -0.21 -3.28
CA GLU A 77 15.19 0.16 -3.01
C GLU A 77 15.61 1.28 -3.94
N SER A 78 16.33 2.24 -3.39
CA SER A 78 16.82 3.40 -4.09
C SER A 78 18.33 3.47 -3.92
N GLU A 79 19.04 3.89 -4.97
CA GLU A 79 20.48 4.05 -4.88
C GLU A 79 20.85 5.13 -3.89
N ASP A 80 20.06 6.19 -3.80
CA ASP A 80 20.38 7.33 -2.95
C ASP A 80 19.97 7.09 -1.50
N ALA A 81 18.84 6.45 -1.27
CA ALA A 81 18.29 6.35 0.09
C ALA A 81 18.45 4.96 0.69
N GLY A 82 18.71 3.93 -0.12
CA GLY A 82 18.68 2.57 0.34
C GLY A 82 17.25 2.04 0.35
N LYS A 83 16.90 1.28 1.38
CA LYS A 83 15.57 0.68 1.45
C LYS A 83 14.55 1.70 1.94
N VAL A 84 13.46 1.82 1.23
CA VAL A 84 12.36 2.71 1.57
C VAL A 84 11.14 1.86 1.89
N VAL A 85 10.51 2.09 3.03
CA VAL A 85 9.37 1.30 3.51
C VAL A 85 8.21 2.22 3.82
N TYR A 86 7.06 1.90 3.24
CA TYR A 86 5.79 2.59 3.51
C TYR A 86 4.88 1.64 4.27
N LYS A 87 4.34 2.10 5.40
CA LYS A 87 3.38 1.34 6.19
C LYS A 87 2.19 2.23 6.47
N GLY A 88 1.02 1.77 6.10
CA GLY A 88 -0.16 2.59 6.28
C GLY A 88 -1.40 1.80 6.51
N LYS A 89 -2.47 2.54 6.80
CA LYS A 89 -3.77 1.99 7.06
C LYS A 89 -4.76 2.61 6.09
N LEU A 90 -5.61 1.78 5.53
CA LEU A 90 -6.63 2.27 4.61
C LEU A 90 -7.67 3.09 5.36
N ASP A 91 -7.98 4.24 4.78
CA ASP A 91 -9.02 5.13 5.28
C ASP A 91 -10.04 5.23 4.15
N GLY A 92 -10.94 4.27 4.10
CA GLY A 92 -11.83 4.10 2.97
C GLY A 92 -11.14 3.39 1.82
N ALA A 93 -11.74 3.46 0.64
CA ALA A 93 -11.27 2.69 -0.51
C ALA A 93 -10.19 3.41 -1.32
N ALA A 94 -9.98 4.71 -1.08
CA ALA A 94 -9.15 5.52 -1.95
C ALA A 94 -8.09 6.32 -1.20
N LYS A 95 -7.86 6.04 0.07
CA LYS A 95 -6.89 6.78 0.86
C LYS A 95 -6.14 5.86 1.79
N ILE A 96 -4.84 6.10 1.93
CA ILE A 96 -3.98 5.37 2.86
C ILE A 96 -3.14 6.40 3.60
N LYS A 97 -3.07 6.26 4.93
CA LYS A 97 -2.27 7.14 5.76
C LYS A 97 -1.32 6.30 6.59
N GLY A 98 -0.12 6.80 6.80
CA GLY A 98 0.81 6.06 7.63
C GLY A 98 2.17 6.70 7.74
N THR A 99 3.16 5.86 7.94
CA THR A 99 4.54 6.27 8.17
C THR A 99 5.42 5.75 7.05
N VAL A 100 6.54 6.42 6.86
CA VAL A 100 7.50 6.04 5.85
C VAL A 100 8.90 6.13 6.44
N GLU A 101 9.74 5.18 6.05
CA GLU A 101 11.16 5.20 6.38
C GLU A 101 11.93 5.25 5.07
N TYR A 102 12.63 6.34 4.87
CA TYR A 102 13.40 6.55 3.64
C TYR A 102 14.87 6.21 3.86
N GLY A 103 15.12 5.05 4.45
CA GLY A 103 16.48 4.59 4.65
C GLY A 103 17.35 5.63 5.32
N GLN A 104 18.37 6.09 4.61
CA GLN A 104 19.29 7.07 5.16
C GLN A 104 18.75 8.48 5.20
N LEU A 105 17.65 8.75 4.51
CA LEU A 105 17.08 10.09 4.47
C LEU A 105 16.13 10.39 5.62
N GLY A 106 15.87 9.39 6.48
CA GLY A 106 15.08 9.62 7.67
C GLY A 106 13.68 9.06 7.60
N LYS A 107 12.86 9.46 8.56
CA LYS A 107 11.50 8.95 8.72
C LYS A 107 10.51 10.08 8.57
N GLY A 108 9.26 9.71 8.32
CA GLY A 108 8.20 10.69 8.23
C GLY A 108 6.85 10.05 8.11
N SER A 109 5.92 10.80 7.55
CA SER A 109 4.55 10.35 7.37
C SER A 109 4.14 10.54 5.91
N PHE A 110 3.08 9.85 5.52
CA PHE A 110 2.55 10.02 4.18
C PHE A 110 1.03 9.89 4.18
N THR A 111 0.43 10.47 3.17
CA THR A 111 -0.97 10.27 2.83
C THR A 111 -1.01 9.98 1.34
N ALA A 112 -1.61 8.86 0.98
CA ALA A 112 -1.74 8.47 -0.42
C ALA A 112 -3.21 8.49 -0.81
N GLU A 113 -3.47 8.96 -2.02
CA GLU A 113 -4.82 8.98 -2.58
C GLU A 113 -4.82 8.27 -3.91
N LYS A 114 -5.83 7.44 -4.11
CA LYS A 114 -5.96 6.70 -5.35
C LYS A 114 -6.48 7.63 -6.43
N THR A 115 -5.76 7.70 -7.55
CA THR A 115 -6.12 8.57 -8.66
C THR A 115 -6.72 7.81 -9.82
N LYS A 116 -6.48 6.53 -9.92
CA LYS A 116 -7.04 5.70 -10.99
C LYS A 116 -7.33 4.28 -10.55
#